data_5835f9790c0a52266c389443df731478
#
_entry.id   5835f9790c0a52266c389443df731478
#
_cell.length_a   1.000
_cell.length_b   1.000
_cell.length_c   1.000
_cell.angle_alpha   90.00
_cell.angle_beta   90.00
_cell.angle_gamma   90.00
#
_symmetry.space_group_name_H-M   'P 1'
#
loop_
_entity.id
_entity.type
_entity.pdbx_description
1 polymer ?
#
loop_
_entity_poly.entity_id
_entity_poly.type
_entity_poly.pdbx_seq_one_letter_code
_entity_poly.pdbx_strand_id
1 'polypeptide(L)'
;MNTLETVLDDHEMIEKAQVFSTIDGLLNTRITQKTPIVRVITDNESYYLDSKGYRMSLSENFSARVPLVTGEISEKNCKPFLFLFNEIKKDDFLSKNITGAQVMASGNVVLTNRSYDYKIAFGKPINVEKKLKNYKAFFHHAIKDTLIKSYKEVNVMFTQQVVCKK
;
A
#
# COMPACT_ATOMS: atom_id res chain seq x y z
N MET A 1 24.76 1.81 -25.87
CA MET A 1 23.53 2.35 -25.23
C MET A 1 22.83 1.29 -24.39
N ASN A 2 22.53 0.13 -24.90
CA ASN A 2 21.87 -0.94 -24.09
C ASN A 2 22.57 -1.28 -22.76
N THR A 3 23.92 -1.24 -22.72
CA THR A 3 24.67 -1.53 -21.48
C THR A 3 24.43 -0.49 -20.38
N LEU A 4 24.31 0.80 -20.73
CA LEU A 4 24.03 1.86 -19.76
C LEU A 4 22.58 1.80 -19.26
N GLU A 5 21.64 1.51 -20.13
CA GLU A 5 20.24 1.30 -19.75
C GLU A 5 20.10 0.12 -18.80
N THR A 6 20.77 -1.01 -19.09
CA THR A 6 20.75 -2.20 -18.21
C THR A 6 21.30 -1.86 -16.81
N VAL A 7 22.44 -1.16 -16.73
CA VAL A 7 23.03 -0.76 -15.44
C VAL A 7 22.08 0.14 -14.64
N LEU A 8 21.37 1.04 -15.32
CA LEU A 8 20.40 1.92 -14.68
C LEU A 8 19.12 1.17 -14.27
N ASP A 9 18.63 0.26 -15.11
CA ASP A 9 17.43 -0.53 -14.82
C ASP A 9 17.65 -1.52 -13.66
N ASP A 10 18.89 -1.95 -13.43
CA ASP A 10 19.27 -2.78 -12.27
C ASP A 10 19.25 -2.00 -10.94
N HIS A 11 19.17 -0.68 -10.99
CA HIS A 11 19.11 0.14 -9.77
C HIS A 11 17.74 0.00 -9.09
N GLU A 12 17.74 -0.31 -7.79
CA GLU A 12 16.53 -0.63 -7.01
C GLU A 12 15.42 0.45 -7.03
N MET A 13 15.79 1.72 -7.23
CA MET A 13 14.87 2.86 -7.26
C MET A 13 14.35 3.20 -8.66
N ILE A 14 14.93 2.61 -9.72
CA ILE A 14 14.58 2.92 -11.10
C ILE A 14 13.60 1.89 -11.63
N GLU A 15 12.48 2.35 -12.18
CA GLU A 15 11.51 1.50 -12.86
C GLU A 15 11.88 1.31 -14.34
N LYS A 16 12.39 2.36 -14.97
CA LYS A 16 12.81 2.37 -16.37
C LYS A 16 13.80 3.48 -16.63
N ALA A 17 14.88 3.15 -17.34
CA ALA A 17 15.82 4.11 -17.90
C ALA A 17 15.77 4.08 -19.44
N GLN A 18 15.97 5.23 -20.06
CA GLN A 18 16.15 5.37 -21.50
C GLN A 18 17.36 6.25 -21.73
N VAL A 19 18.32 5.76 -22.50
CA VAL A 19 19.56 6.48 -22.84
C VAL A 19 19.59 6.72 -24.34
N PHE A 20 19.70 7.96 -24.74
CA PHE A 20 19.77 8.34 -26.15
C PHE A 20 20.77 9.48 -26.37
N SER A 21 21.41 9.51 -27.54
CA SER A 21 22.29 10.61 -27.94
C SER A 21 21.52 11.54 -28.88
N THR A 22 21.77 12.83 -28.73
CA THR A 22 21.36 13.83 -29.69
C THR A 22 22.35 13.98 -30.86
N ILE A 23 21.94 14.66 -31.91
CA ILE A 23 22.77 14.91 -33.11
C ILE A 23 24.04 15.67 -32.73
N ASP A 24 24.00 16.50 -31.69
CA ASP A 24 25.13 17.30 -31.17
C ASP A 24 26.09 16.47 -30.33
N GLY A 25 25.88 15.15 -30.23
CA GLY A 25 26.73 14.24 -29.45
C GLY A 25 26.49 14.23 -27.95
N LEU A 26 25.44 14.91 -27.44
CA LEU A 26 25.09 14.89 -26.03
C LEU A 26 24.35 13.58 -25.67
N LEU A 27 24.76 12.99 -24.56
CA LEU A 27 24.10 11.83 -23.99
C LEU A 27 22.98 12.29 -23.03
N ASN A 28 21.76 11.89 -23.32
CA ASN A 28 20.60 12.18 -22.50
C ASN A 28 20.08 10.90 -21.83
N THR A 29 19.68 11.02 -20.57
CA THR A 29 19.08 9.93 -19.81
C THR A 29 17.72 10.37 -19.30
N ARG A 30 16.67 9.60 -19.61
CA ARG A 30 15.34 9.76 -19.06
C ARG A 30 15.09 8.62 -18.08
N ILE A 31 14.84 8.97 -16.83
CA ILE A 31 14.60 8.01 -15.74
C ILE A 31 13.17 8.10 -15.25
N THR A 32 12.51 6.94 -15.14
CA THR A 32 11.25 6.79 -14.42
C THR A 32 11.56 6.12 -13.10
N GLN A 33 11.25 6.78 -11.99
CA GLN A 33 11.48 6.25 -10.65
C GLN A 33 10.33 5.33 -10.25
N LYS A 34 10.63 4.23 -9.54
CA LYS A 34 9.62 3.37 -8.91
C LYS A 34 8.81 4.17 -7.90
N THR A 35 7.51 3.89 -7.83
CA THR A 35 6.61 4.55 -6.90
C THR A 35 6.19 3.58 -5.81
N PRO A 36 6.55 3.82 -4.55
CA PRO A 36 6.16 2.95 -3.45
C PRO A 36 4.65 2.98 -3.21
N ILE A 37 4.10 1.87 -2.73
CA ILE A 37 2.70 1.75 -2.32
C ILE A 37 2.55 1.47 -0.83
N VAL A 38 3.54 0.87 -0.19
CA VAL A 38 3.58 0.62 1.25
C VAL A 38 5.01 0.73 1.77
N ARG A 39 5.14 1.01 3.06
CA ARG A 39 6.37 0.88 3.82
C ARG A 39 6.23 -0.30 4.78
N VAL A 40 7.04 -1.31 4.60
CA VAL A 40 7.10 -2.48 5.47
C VAL A 40 8.08 -2.20 6.60
N ILE A 41 7.67 -2.53 7.81
CA ILE A 41 8.50 -2.43 9.01
C ILE A 41 8.54 -3.81 9.65
N THR A 42 9.73 -4.36 9.74
CA THR A 42 10.02 -5.60 10.46
C THR A 42 10.88 -5.29 11.68
N ASP A 43 11.16 -6.27 12.51
CA ASP A 43 12.04 -6.10 13.69
C ASP A 43 13.47 -5.70 13.31
N ASN A 44 13.93 -6.06 12.11
CA ASN A 44 15.32 -5.89 11.70
C ASN A 44 15.52 -4.81 10.63
N GLU A 45 14.49 -4.52 9.83
CA GLU A 45 14.62 -3.63 8.68
C GLU A 45 13.33 -2.88 8.35
N SER A 46 13.47 -1.81 7.57
CA SER A 46 12.35 -1.08 6.99
C SER A 46 12.64 -0.80 5.53
N TYR A 47 11.67 -1.07 4.66
CA TYR A 47 11.81 -0.90 3.22
C TYR A 47 10.47 -0.55 2.58
N TYR A 48 10.50 -0.04 1.36
CA TYR A 48 9.30 0.16 0.57
C TYR A 48 9.04 -1.04 -0.35
N LEU A 49 7.76 -1.23 -0.72
CA LEU A 49 7.35 -2.07 -1.84
C LEU A 49 6.66 -1.21 -2.88
N ASP A 50 6.99 -1.45 -4.15
CA ASP A 50 6.26 -0.89 -5.27
C ASP A 50 5.00 -1.70 -5.62
N SER A 51 4.25 -1.27 -6.65
CA SER A 51 3.03 -1.93 -7.10
C SER A 51 3.23 -3.35 -7.63
N LYS A 52 4.46 -3.70 -8.00
CA LYS A 52 4.85 -5.03 -8.51
C LYS A 52 5.42 -5.92 -7.41
N GLY A 53 5.70 -5.35 -6.23
CA GLY A 53 6.29 -6.06 -5.09
C GLY A 53 7.82 -6.02 -5.04
N TYR A 54 8.45 -5.20 -5.85
CA TYR A 54 9.88 -4.99 -5.76
C TYR A 54 10.22 -4.16 -4.52
N ARG A 55 11.25 -4.59 -3.81
CA ARG A 55 11.80 -3.84 -2.69
C ARG A 55 12.52 -2.59 -3.17
N MET A 56 12.42 -1.54 -2.37
CA MET A 56 13.12 -0.29 -2.56
C MET A 56 13.64 0.15 -1.19
N SER A 57 14.88 0.60 -1.13
CA SER A 57 15.48 1.15 0.09
C SER A 57 14.83 2.46 0.50
N LEU A 58 14.99 2.81 1.77
CA LEU A 58 14.59 4.13 2.24
C LEU A 58 15.58 5.18 1.72
N SER A 59 15.06 6.32 1.33
CA SER A 59 15.89 7.49 0.99
C SER A 59 16.12 8.33 2.24
N GLU A 60 17.34 8.81 2.43
CA GLU A 60 17.68 9.74 3.51
C GLU A 60 17.02 11.11 3.32
N ASN A 61 16.79 11.50 2.07
CA ASN A 61 16.28 12.82 1.71
C ASN A 61 14.77 12.89 1.55
N PHE A 62 14.08 11.74 1.38
CA PHE A 62 12.66 11.72 1.09
C PHE A 62 11.95 10.52 1.72
N SER A 63 10.82 10.79 2.37
CA SER A 63 9.94 9.76 2.91
C SER A 63 8.59 9.79 2.18
N ALA A 64 8.24 8.69 1.52
CA ALA A 64 6.97 8.57 0.82
C ALA A 64 5.79 8.48 1.82
N ARG A 65 4.70 9.17 1.52
CA ARG A 65 3.45 9.08 2.29
C ARG A 65 2.64 7.87 1.84
N VAL A 66 2.98 6.73 2.38
CA VAL A 66 2.34 5.44 2.10
C VAL A 66 1.94 4.76 3.41
N PRO A 67 0.97 3.83 3.40
CA PRO A 67 0.61 3.07 4.59
C PRO A 67 1.79 2.31 5.19
N LEU A 68 1.87 2.29 6.54
CA LEU A 68 2.85 1.52 7.28
C LEU A 68 2.32 0.10 7.48
N VAL A 69 3.13 -0.88 7.16
CA VAL A 69 2.76 -2.28 7.25
C VAL A 69 3.70 -3.02 8.19
N THR A 70 3.12 -3.72 9.16
CA THR A 70 3.83 -4.57 10.10
C THR A 70 3.37 -6.02 9.97
N GLY A 71 4.18 -6.96 10.44
CA GLY A 71 3.88 -8.38 10.44
C GLY A 71 4.54 -9.15 9.30
N GLU A 72 4.06 -10.38 9.04
CA GLU A 72 4.73 -11.32 8.14
C GLU A 72 4.27 -11.14 6.69
N ILE A 73 5.11 -10.51 5.87
CA ILE A 73 4.96 -10.49 4.42
C ILE A 73 5.93 -11.49 3.83
N SER A 74 5.41 -12.59 3.32
CA SER A 74 6.15 -13.63 2.61
C SER A 74 5.84 -13.58 1.12
N GLU A 75 6.66 -14.22 0.29
CA GLU A 75 6.41 -14.35 -1.14
C GLU A 75 5.03 -14.98 -1.45
N LYS A 76 4.56 -15.89 -0.57
CA LYS A 76 3.28 -16.57 -0.74
C LYS A 76 2.07 -15.66 -0.55
N ASN A 77 2.15 -14.68 0.35
CA ASN A 77 1.04 -13.75 0.64
C ASN A 77 1.19 -12.38 -0.03
N CYS A 78 2.35 -12.11 -0.62
CA CYS A 78 2.69 -10.81 -1.18
C CYS A 78 1.69 -10.36 -2.28
N LYS A 79 1.38 -11.21 -3.25
CA LYS A 79 0.48 -10.84 -4.37
C LYS A 79 -0.92 -10.39 -3.95
N PRO A 80 -1.68 -11.16 -3.13
CA PRO A 80 -2.98 -10.71 -2.65
C PRO A 80 -2.91 -9.43 -1.81
N PHE A 81 -1.84 -9.29 -1.03
CA PHE A 81 -1.57 -8.12 -0.21
C PHE A 81 -1.28 -6.88 -1.07
N LEU A 82 -0.42 -7.00 -2.08
CA LEU A 82 -0.17 -5.91 -3.04
C LEU A 82 -1.43 -5.49 -3.78
N PHE A 83 -2.27 -6.44 -4.16
CA PHE A 83 -3.56 -6.13 -4.78
C PHE A 83 -4.42 -5.26 -3.86
N LEU A 84 -4.51 -5.60 -2.57
CA LEU A 84 -5.23 -4.78 -1.58
C LEU A 84 -4.70 -3.34 -1.55
N PHE A 85 -3.38 -3.14 -1.46
CA PHE A 85 -2.82 -1.79 -1.37
C PHE A 85 -2.86 -1.02 -2.69
N ASN A 86 -2.79 -1.70 -3.81
CA ASN A 86 -3.03 -1.08 -5.11
C ASN A 86 -4.47 -0.55 -5.22
N GLU A 87 -5.47 -1.32 -4.75
CA GLU A 87 -6.86 -0.86 -4.74
C GLU A 87 -7.08 0.30 -3.75
N ILE A 88 -6.44 0.27 -2.58
CA ILE A 88 -6.46 1.40 -1.64
C ILE A 88 -5.85 2.65 -2.28
N LYS A 89 -4.72 2.53 -2.98
CA LYS A 89 -4.03 3.65 -3.63
C LYS A 89 -4.85 4.29 -4.76
N LYS A 90 -5.64 3.50 -5.50
CA LYS A 90 -6.50 4.00 -6.58
C LYS A 90 -7.66 4.88 -6.11
N ASP A 91 -8.13 4.69 -4.88
CA ASP A 91 -9.26 5.43 -4.32
C ASP A 91 -8.76 6.58 -3.43
N ASP A 92 -9.13 7.79 -3.77
CA ASP A 92 -8.69 9.03 -3.11
C ASP A 92 -9.11 9.10 -1.63
N PHE A 93 -10.27 8.56 -1.28
CA PHE A 93 -10.74 8.47 0.10
C PHE A 93 -9.93 7.42 0.89
N LEU A 94 -9.79 6.22 0.33
CA LEU A 94 -9.11 5.11 1.00
C LEU A 94 -7.62 5.41 1.22
N SER A 95 -6.95 5.99 0.23
CA SER A 95 -5.53 6.36 0.31
C SER A 95 -5.24 7.42 1.38
N LYS A 96 -6.20 8.32 1.63
CA LYS A 96 -6.12 9.34 2.69
C LYS A 96 -6.54 8.81 4.05
N ASN A 97 -7.45 7.84 4.08
CA ASN A 97 -8.05 7.31 5.30
C ASN A 97 -7.24 6.17 5.92
N ILE A 98 -6.74 5.23 5.11
CA ILE A 98 -6.00 4.06 5.60
C ILE A 98 -4.51 4.41 5.72
N THR A 99 -4.00 4.35 6.94
CA THR A 99 -2.62 4.75 7.26
C THR A 99 -1.70 3.59 7.57
N GLY A 100 -2.25 2.40 7.78
CA GLY A 100 -1.43 1.24 8.10
C GLY A 100 -2.18 -0.07 8.02
N ALA A 101 -1.42 -1.14 8.15
CA ALA A 101 -1.93 -2.50 8.24
C ALA A 101 -1.01 -3.37 9.10
N GLN A 102 -1.63 -4.34 9.75
CA GLN A 102 -0.94 -5.44 10.39
C GLN A 102 -1.29 -6.74 9.66
N VAL A 103 -0.29 -7.44 9.17
CA VAL A 103 -0.43 -8.76 8.54
C VAL A 103 -0.13 -9.83 9.58
N MET A 104 -1.11 -10.67 9.84
CA MET A 104 -0.97 -11.75 10.80
C MET A 104 -0.40 -13.01 10.14
N ALA A 105 0.21 -13.89 10.91
CA ALA A 105 0.72 -15.19 10.43
C ALA A 105 -0.36 -16.05 9.73
N SER A 106 -1.63 -15.87 10.11
CA SER A 106 -2.79 -16.51 9.46
C SER A 106 -3.09 -15.97 8.04
N GLY A 107 -2.40 -14.90 7.60
CA GLY A 107 -2.68 -14.17 6.38
C GLY A 107 -3.86 -13.20 6.47
N ASN A 108 -4.41 -13.00 7.68
CA ASN A 108 -5.41 -11.98 7.91
C ASN A 108 -4.77 -10.60 8.01
N VAL A 109 -5.49 -9.59 7.56
CA VAL A 109 -5.06 -8.19 7.58
C VAL A 109 -5.99 -7.39 8.49
N VAL A 110 -5.41 -6.58 9.34
CA VAL A 110 -6.09 -5.56 10.13
C VAL A 110 -5.61 -4.21 9.66
N LEU A 111 -6.51 -3.36 9.16
CA LEU A 111 -6.17 -2.03 8.69
C LEU A 111 -6.36 -1.00 9.82
N THR A 112 -5.57 0.07 9.74
CA THR A 112 -5.65 1.23 10.64
C THR A 112 -6.10 2.44 9.84
N ASN A 113 -7.07 3.17 10.36
CA ASN A 113 -7.51 4.42 9.76
C ASN A 113 -6.86 5.64 10.45
N ARG A 114 -6.95 6.80 9.79
CA ARG A 114 -6.33 8.05 10.24
C ARG A 114 -7.10 8.76 11.35
N SER A 115 -8.41 8.70 11.29
CA SER A 115 -9.28 9.68 11.99
C SER A 115 -9.91 9.13 13.25
N TYR A 116 -9.91 7.82 13.43
CA TYR A 116 -10.58 7.13 14.54
C TYR A 116 -9.75 5.96 15.07
N ASP A 117 -9.93 5.62 16.33
CA ASP A 117 -9.12 4.60 17.02
C ASP A 117 -9.57 3.15 16.74
N TYR A 118 -10.70 2.95 16.03
CA TYR A 118 -11.15 1.61 15.71
C TYR A 118 -10.20 0.91 14.72
N LYS A 119 -10.08 -0.39 14.86
CA LYS A 119 -9.38 -1.26 13.91
C LYS A 119 -10.34 -1.78 12.86
N ILE A 120 -9.87 -1.92 11.62
CA ILE A 120 -10.65 -2.48 10.51
C ILE A 120 -10.22 -3.94 10.33
N ALA A 121 -11.04 -4.88 10.79
CA ALA A 121 -10.81 -6.30 10.58
C ALA A 121 -11.15 -6.66 9.13
N PHE A 122 -10.13 -6.64 8.28
CA PHE A 122 -10.27 -6.92 6.84
C PHE A 122 -10.29 -8.42 6.54
N GLY A 123 -9.57 -9.21 7.35
CA GLY A 123 -9.37 -10.64 7.14
C GLY A 123 -8.47 -10.94 5.94
N LYS A 124 -8.62 -12.09 5.31
CA LYS A 124 -7.82 -12.44 4.13
C LYS A 124 -8.10 -11.45 2.98
N PRO A 125 -7.08 -11.06 2.19
CA PRO A 125 -7.22 -10.12 1.06
C PRO A 125 -7.85 -10.81 -0.18
N ILE A 126 -9.08 -11.29 0.01
CA ILE A 126 -9.98 -11.85 -1.00
C ILE A 126 -11.23 -10.97 -1.11
N ASN A 127 -11.83 -10.88 -2.30
CA ASN A 127 -12.97 -9.98 -2.57
C ASN A 127 -12.69 -8.51 -2.15
N VAL A 128 -11.46 -8.08 -2.40
CA VAL A 128 -10.89 -6.81 -1.90
C VAL A 128 -11.77 -5.62 -2.24
N GLU A 129 -12.11 -5.46 -3.52
CA GLU A 129 -12.92 -4.33 -4.00
C GLU A 129 -14.26 -4.23 -3.27
N LYS A 130 -14.95 -5.37 -3.10
CA LYS A 130 -16.24 -5.42 -2.43
C LYS A 130 -16.14 -5.04 -0.96
N LYS A 131 -15.12 -5.55 -0.26
CA LYS A 131 -14.86 -5.21 1.15
C LYS A 131 -14.50 -3.73 1.34
N LEU A 132 -13.66 -3.18 0.46
CA LEU A 132 -13.30 -1.76 0.48
C LEU A 132 -14.51 -0.87 0.19
N LYS A 133 -15.38 -1.27 -0.75
CA LYS A 133 -16.64 -0.58 -1.03
C LYS A 133 -17.57 -0.60 0.18
N ASN A 134 -17.70 -1.74 0.86
CA ASN A 134 -18.50 -1.86 2.07
C ASN A 134 -17.94 -0.97 3.20
N TYR A 135 -16.62 -0.96 3.40
CA TYR A 135 -15.98 -0.07 4.37
C TYR A 135 -16.26 1.41 4.06
N LYS A 136 -16.15 1.81 2.80
CA LYS A 136 -16.41 3.17 2.36
C LYS A 136 -17.87 3.57 2.60
N ALA A 137 -18.81 2.69 2.27
CA ALA A 137 -20.25 2.91 2.52
C ALA A 137 -20.55 3.03 4.03
N PHE A 138 -19.98 2.14 4.84
CA PHE A 138 -20.05 2.22 6.30
C PHE A 138 -19.55 3.56 6.81
N PHE A 139 -18.35 3.97 6.41
CA PHE A 139 -17.73 5.20 6.87
C PHE A 139 -18.58 6.43 6.55
N HIS A 140 -19.07 6.53 5.31
CA HIS A 140 -19.93 7.64 4.89
C HIS A 140 -21.27 7.69 5.63
N HIS A 141 -21.79 6.55 6.04
CA HIS A 141 -23.00 6.50 6.87
C HIS A 141 -22.69 6.85 8.32
N ALA A 142 -21.68 6.20 8.89
CA ALA A 142 -21.34 6.31 10.32
C ALA A 142 -20.78 7.69 10.71
N ILE A 143 -20.20 8.44 9.78
CA ILE A 143 -19.69 9.80 10.05
C ILE A 143 -20.85 10.80 10.31
N LYS A 144 -22.04 10.51 9.81
CA LYS A 144 -23.24 11.33 10.06
C LYS A 144 -23.78 11.09 11.48
N ASP A 145 -23.51 9.92 12.01
CA ASP A 145 -23.87 9.54 13.36
C ASP A 145 -22.66 9.73 14.28
N THR A 146 -22.83 10.39 15.40
CA THR A 146 -21.77 10.60 16.41
C THR A 146 -21.21 9.29 16.98
N LEU A 147 -21.88 8.16 16.70
CA LEU A 147 -21.53 6.82 17.15
C LEU A 147 -20.21 6.27 16.60
N ILE A 148 -19.70 6.83 15.49
CA ILE A 148 -18.44 6.35 14.89
C ILE A 148 -17.26 6.36 15.88
N LYS A 149 -17.25 7.30 16.82
CA LYS A 149 -16.21 7.41 17.86
C LYS A 149 -16.30 6.33 18.93
N SER A 150 -17.45 5.65 19.07
CA SER A 150 -17.65 4.61 20.08
C SER A 150 -17.22 3.21 19.61
N TYR A 151 -16.95 3.05 18.33
CA TYR A 151 -16.52 1.76 17.79
C TYR A 151 -15.05 1.50 18.12
N LYS A 152 -14.73 0.24 18.45
CA LYS A 152 -13.38 -0.29 18.64
C LYS A 152 -12.93 -1.14 17.45
N GLU A 153 -13.89 -1.79 16.81
CA GLU A 153 -13.63 -2.64 15.65
C GLU A 153 -14.74 -2.50 14.60
N VAL A 154 -14.32 -2.42 13.35
CA VAL A 154 -15.19 -2.46 12.17
C VAL A 154 -14.80 -3.68 11.35
N ASN A 155 -15.62 -4.70 11.34
CA ASN A 155 -15.36 -5.96 10.68
C ASN A 155 -15.97 -5.97 9.27
N VAL A 156 -15.13 -6.01 8.27
CA VAL A 156 -15.49 -6.07 6.83
C VAL A 156 -15.09 -7.40 6.18
N MET A 157 -14.81 -8.43 6.98
CA MET A 157 -14.47 -9.76 6.44
C MET A 157 -15.61 -10.34 5.59
N PHE A 158 -16.85 -10.01 5.95
CA PHE A 158 -18.03 -10.46 5.23
C PHE A 158 -18.37 -9.52 4.07
N THR A 159 -18.72 -10.10 2.91
CA THR A 159 -19.01 -9.30 1.70
C THR A 159 -20.43 -8.74 1.65
N GLN A 160 -21.31 -9.16 2.55
CA GLN A 160 -22.71 -8.75 2.56
C GLN A 160 -23.10 -7.81 3.70
N GLN A 161 -22.26 -7.72 4.73
CA GLN A 161 -22.53 -6.90 5.91
C GLN A 161 -21.24 -6.35 6.52
N VAL A 162 -21.36 -5.24 7.24
CA VAL A 162 -20.30 -4.69 8.10
C VAL A 162 -20.76 -4.85 9.54
N VAL A 163 -19.95 -5.48 10.38
CA VAL A 163 -20.24 -5.72 11.78
C VAL A 163 -19.35 -4.83 12.63
N CYS A 164 -19.95 -4.02 13.49
CA CYS A 164 -19.23 -3.10 14.36
C CYS A 164 -19.28 -3.54 15.81
N LYS A 165 -18.13 -3.44 16.50
CA LYS A 165 -18.01 -3.70 17.94
C LYS A 165 -17.70 -2.37 18.65
N LYS A 166 -18.45 -2.09 19.72
CA LYS A 166 -18.21 -0.97 20.63
C LYS A 166 -17.19 -1.31 21.70
#